data_dbface3a2a69e134f27377bf6c5f6573
#
_entry.id   dbface3a2a69e134f27377bf6c5f6573
#
_cell.length_a   1.000
_cell.length_b   1.000
_cell.length_c   1.000
_cell.angle_alpha   90.00
_cell.angle_beta   90.00
_cell.angle_gamma   90.00
#
_symmetry.space_group_name_H-M   'P 1'
#
loop_
_entity.id
_entity.type
_entity.pdbx_description
1 polymer ?
#
loop_
_entity_poly.entity_id
_entity_poly.type
_entity_poly.pdbx_seq_one_letter_code
_entity_poly.pdbx_strand_id
1 'polypeptide(L)'
;MRDWGSDVCSSDLLAMAFMGLRGVQEEDFALNHPGGSLGRKLLTLVDDLMHFSEDIPKVKENADIYQVLKEITQKRLGITLVVGDPDQLLGIITDGDLRRLIEKKKDISKSRAKDMMASHPKTILKDTLAAKAVRIMQDHSITSLVVVNDDQKIEGIIHLHDILKAGVV
;
A
#
# COMPACT_ATOMS: atom_id res chain seq x y z
N MET A 1 -17.10 -22.92 -19.30
CA MET A 1 -15.68 -23.17 -19.50
C MET A 1 -15.15 -21.94 -20.23
N ARG A 2 -14.64 -20.92 -19.52
CA ARG A 2 -14.01 -19.75 -20.13
C ARG A 2 -12.52 -19.98 -20.13
N ASP A 3 -11.99 -20.06 -21.33
CA ASP A 3 -10.57 -20.21 -21.61
C ASP A 3 -9.82 -18.97 -21.11
N TRP A 4 -8.98 -19.15 -20.11
CA TRP A 4 -7.98 -18.18 -19.67
C TRP A 4 -6.73 -18.36 -20.52
N GLY A 5 -6.91 -18.25 -21.84
CA GLY A 5 -5.82 -18.25 -22.80
C GLY A 5 -5.18 -16.88 -22.84
N SER A 6 -4.09 -16.74 -22.15
CA SER A 6 -2.93 -15.88 -22.44
C SER A 6 -3.09 -14.89 -23.61
N ASP A 7 -3.49 -13.64 -23.32
CA ASP A 7 -3.24 -12.50 -24.21
C ASP A 7 -1.76 -12.04 -24.09
N VAL A 8 -0.83 -12.98 -24.14
CA VAL A 8 0.54 -12.63 -24.50
C VAL A 8 0.52 -12.42 -26.00
N CYS A 9 0.44 -11.16 -26.40
CA CYS A 9 0.46 -10.78 -27.79
C CYS A 9 1.72 -11.38 -28.43
N SER A 10 1.60 -12.00 -29.60
CA SER A 10 2.73 -12.60 -30.34
C SER A 10 3.86 -11.60 -30.55
N SER A 11 3.56 -10.31 -30.56
CA SER A 11 4.52 -9.20 -30.60
C SER A 11 5.36 -9.09 -29.32
N ASP A 12 4.82 -9.41 -28.13
CA ASP A 12 5.55 -9.35 -26.86
C ASP A 12 6.56 -10.48 -26.76
N LEU A 13 6.20 -11.68 -27.23
CA LEU A 13 7.14 -12.82 -27.32
C LEU A 13 8.26 -12.58 -28.32
N LEU A 14 7.97 -11.97 -29.47
CA LEU A 14 8.97 -11.57 -30.44
C LEU A 14 9.89 -10.47 -29.91
N ALA A 15 9.33 -9.48 -29.19
CA ALA A 15 10.10 -8.43 -28.55
C ALA A 15 11.04 -9.00 -27.48
N MET A 16 10.56 -9.90 -26.60
CA MET A 16 11.39 -10.57 -25.58
C MET A 16 12.49 -11.43 -26.20
N ALA A 17 12.20 -12.18 -27.26
CA ALA A 17 13.22 -12.97 -27.98
C ALA A 17 14.26 -12.08 -28.64
N PHE A 18 13.87 -10.94 -29.20
CA PHE A 18 14.78 -9.98 -29.83
C PHE A 18 15.67 -9.24 -28.80
N MET A 19 15.13 -8.97 -27.61
CA MET A 19 15.86 -8.41 -26.47
C MET A 19 16.97 -9.36 -26.01
N GLY A 20 16.66 -10.66 -25.86
CA GLY A 20 17.64 -11.68 -25.51
C GLY A 20 18.79 -11.81 -26.52
N LEU A 21 18.52 -11.59 -27.81
CA LEU A 21 19.53 -11.62 -28.87
C LEU A 21 20.43 -10.37 -28.94
N ARG A 22 19.94 -9.23 -28.46
CA ARG A 22 20.67 -7.95 -28.52
C ARG A 22 21.23 -7.49 -27.17
N GLY A 23 21.03 -8.25 -26.10
CA GLY A 23 21.49 -7.87 -24.75
C GLY A 23 20.78 -6.64 -24.18
N VAL A 24 19.58 -6.31 -24.66
CA VAL A 24 18.75 -5.21 -24.14
C VAL A 24 18.18 -5.68 -22.80
N GLN A 25 18.39 -4.90 -21.77
CA GLN A 25 17.84 -5.18 -20.43
C GLN A 25 16.34 -4.86 -20.39
N GLU A 26 15.61 -5.50 -19.46
CA GLU A 26 14.17 -5.26 -19.28
C GLU A 26 13.87 -3.79 -18.96
N GLU A 27 14.77 -3.12 -18.22
CA GLU A 27 14.69 -1.72 -17.88
C GLU A 27 14.73 -0.80 -19.10
N ASP A 28 15.60 -1.10 -20.09
CA ASP A 28 15.73 -0.30 -21.34
C ASP A 28 14.45 -0.41 -22.18
N PHE A 29 13.83 -1.60 -22.19
CA PHE A 29 12.55 -1.79 -22.88
C PHE A 29 11.42 -1.05 -22.16
N ALA A 30 11.38 -1.10 -20.83
CA ALA A 30 10.39 -0.41 -20.02
C ALA A 30 10.43 1.12 -20.24
N LEU A 31 11.63 1.70 -20.31
CA LEU A 31 11.84 3.13 -20.58
C LEU A 31 11.29 3.55 -21.96
N ASN A 32 11.42 2.69 -22.96
CA ASN A 32 10.91 2.97 -24.31
C ASN A 32 9.40 2.69 -24.47
N HIS A 33 8.81 1.87 -23.58
CA HIS A 33 7.38 1.49 -23.59
C HIS A 33 6.74 1.64 -22.21
N PRO A 34 6.75 2.84 -21.61
CA PRO A 34 6.31 3.01 -20.21
C PRO A 34 4.83 2.71 -19.98
N GLY A 35 3.99 2.81 -21.00
CA GLY A 35 2.56 2.49 -20.93
C GLY A 35 2.21 1.00 -21.00
N GLY A 36 3.18 0.13 -21.31
CA GLY A 36 3.00 -1.33 -21.31
C GLY A 36 2.94 -1.92 -19.90
N SER A 37 2.48 -3.18 -19.76
CA SER A 37 2.43 -3.89 -18.48
C SER A 37 3.82 -4.00 -17.82
N LEU A 38 4.85 -4.32 -18.62
CA LEU A 38 6.22 -4.40 -18.15
C LEU A 38 6.74 -3.02 -17.71
N GLY A 39 6.47 -1.95 -18.49
CA GLY A 39 6.84 -0.59 -18.14
C GLY A 39 6.23 -0.15 -16.80
N ARG A 40 4.93 -0.35 -16.62
CA ARG A 40 4.27 -0.05 -15.34
C ARG A 40 4.88 -0.81 -14.17
N LYS A 41 5.15 -2.11 -14.33
CA LYS A 41 5.76 -2.92 -13.28
C LYS A 41 7.17 -2.46 -12.87
N LEU A 42 7.98 -2.03 -13.83
CA LEU A 42 9.38 -1.69 -13.62
C LEU A 42 9.64 -0.20 -13.33
N LEU A 43 8.67 0.69 -13.59
CA LEU A 43 8.89 2.13 -13.48
C LEU A 43 7.99 2.82 -12.47
N THR A 44 6.82 2.24 -12.11
CA THR A 44 5.90 2.89 -11.17
C THR A 44 6.45 2.85 -9.75
N LEU A 45 6.59 4.01 -9.14
CA LEU A 45 7.03 4.17 -7.76
C LEU A 45 5.84 4.21 -6.79
N VAL A 46 6.13 4.01 -5.52
CA VAL A 46 5.14 4.19 -4.43
C VAL A 46 4.63 5.63 -4.41
N ASP A 47 5.49 6.62 -4.68
CA ASP A 47 5.15 8.05 -4.73
C ASP A 47 4.08 8.37 -5.77
N ASP A 48 4.05 7.64 -6.90
CA ASP A 48 3.07 7.83 -7.96
C ASP A 48 1.63 7.42 -7.58
N LEU A 49 1.49 6.57 -6.55
CA LEU A 49 0.23 5.90 -6.20
C LEU A 49 -0.21 6.11 -4.76
N MET A 50 0.66 6.66 -3.89
CA MET A 50 0.33 6.83 -2.48
C MET A 50 -0.68 7.95 -2.25
N HIS A 51 -1.46 7.81 -1.18
CA HIS A 51 -2.23 8.89 -0.62
C HIS A 51 -1.34 9.75 0.27
N PHE A 52 -1.45 11.07 0.18
CA PHE A 52 -0.60 12.02 0.90
C PHE A 52 -1.41 13.17 1.52
N SER A 53 -0.79 13.97 2.35
CA SER A 53 -1.38 15.16 2.99
C SER A 53 -2.69 14.84 3.74
N GLU A 54 -3.78 15.50 3.38
CA GLU A 54 -5.09 15.34 4.03
C GLU A 54 -5.73 13.98 3.78
N ASP A 55 -5.30 13.24 2.74
CA ASP A 55 -5.85 11.92 2.44
C ASP A 55 -5.27 10.80 3.33
N ILE A 56 -4.24 11.09 4.11
CA ILE A 56 -3.69 10.15 5.08
C ILE A 56 -4.65 10.05 6.26
N PRO A 57 -5.25 8.85 6.54
CA PRO A 57 -6.09 8.65 7.70
C PRO A 57 -5.24 8.68 8.98
N LYS A 58 -5.46 9.67 9.85
CA LYS A 58 -4.70 9.84 11.09
C LYS A 58 -5.61 10.14 12.28
N VAL A 59 -5.30 9.53 13.42
CA VAL A 59 -5.90 9.87 14.72
C VAL A 59 -4.81 10.02 15.77
N LYS A 60 -5.06 10.84 16.79
CA LYS A 60 -4.16 10.92 17.95
C LYS A 60 -4.29 9.68 18.83
N GLU A 61 -3.25 9.34 19.58
CA GLU A 61 -3.22 8.17 20.47
C GLU A 61 -4.37 8.10 21.49
N ASN A 62 -4.87 9.27 21.90
CA ASN A 62 -5.97 9.39 22.85
C ASN A 62 -7.37 9.48 22.21
N ALA A 63 -7.46 9.34 20.86
CA ALA A 63 -8.72 9.35 20.15
C ALA A 63 -9.63 8.20 20.63
N ASP A 64 -10.92 8.45 20.72
CA ASP A 64 -11.91 7.43 21.05
C ASP A 64 -12.31 6.59 19.82
N ILE A 65 -13.08 5.54 20.07
CA ILE A 65 -13.52 4.62 19.02
C ILE A 65 -14.35 5.31 17.93
N TYR A 66 -15.14 6.33 18.26
CA TYR A 66 -15.96 7.03 17.26
C TYR A 66 -15.10 7.87 16.34
N GLN A 67 -14.05 8.50 16.84
CA GLN A 67 -13.07 9.24 16.05
C GLN A 67 -12.31 8.30 15.11
N VAL A 68 -11.89 7.13 15.61
CA VAL A 68 -11.24 6.08 14.80
C VAL A 68 -12.15 5.60 13.67
N LEU A 69 -13.40 5.21 13.99
CA LEU A 69 -14.37 4.75 13.01
C LEU A 69 -14.71 5.82 11.97
N LYS A 70 -14.86 7.06 12.40
CA LYS A 70 -15.12 8.20 11.53
C LYS A 70 -14.01 8.36 10.50
N GLU A 71 -12.75 8.35 10.95
CA GLU A 71 -11.57 8.52 10.10
C GLU A 71 -11.46 7.39 9.06
N ILE A 72 -11.54 6.13 9.49
CA ILE A 72 -11.51 4.96 8.61
C ILE A 72 -12.62 5.05 7.56
N THR A 73 -13.84 5.41 7.97
CA THR A 73 -15.00 5.50 7.08
C THR A 73 -14.86 6.62 6.05
N GLN A 74 -14.38 7.78 6.48
CA GLN A 74 -14.22 8.94 5.59
C GLN A 74 -13.13 8.73 4.55
N LYS A 75 -11.99 8.16 4.93
CA LYS A 75 -10.85 7.95 4.05
C LYS A 75 -10.96 6.68 3.20
N ARG A 76 -11.83 5.73 3.56
CA ARG A 76 -12.16 4.51 2.78
C ARG A 76 -10.97 3.57 2.48
N LEU A 77 -9.92 3.66 3.28
CA LEU A 77 -8.74 2.78 3.15
C LEU A 77 -8.80 1.58 4.10
N GLY A 78 -9.85 1.46 4.94
CA GLY A 78 -10.00 0.37 5.91
C GLY A 78 -8.95 0.39 7.03
N ILE A 79 -8.20 1.49 7.15
CA ILE A 79 -7.15 1.67 8.17
C ILE A 79 -7.08 3.13 8.64
N THR A 80 -6.47 3.35 9.80
CA THR A 80 -6.02 4.68 10.25
C THR A 80 -4.69 4.56 10.98
N LEU A 81 -3.84 5.57 10.81
CA LEU A 81 -2.59 5.69 11.55
C LEU A 81 -2.86 6.28 12.92
N VAL A 82 -2.16 5.77 13.93
CA VAL A 82 -2.16 6.34 15.28
C VAL A 82 -0.88 7.12 15.45
N VAL A 83 -1.01 8.42 15.72
CA VAL A 83 0.13 9.32 15.83
C VAL A 83 0.23 9.96 17.21
N GLY A 84 1.48 10.11 17.66
CA GLY A 84 1.87 10.92 18.82
C GLY A 84 2.18 12.36 18.42
N ASP A 85 2.86 13.08 19.30
CA ASP A 85 3.36 14.45 19.01
C ASP A 85 4.84 14.40 18.64
N PRO A 86 5.29 15.20 17.68
CA PRO A 86 4.61 15.96 16.61
C PRO A 86 4.41 15.11 15.34
N ASP A 87 3.38 14.29 15.25
CA ASP A 87 3.05 13.35 14.16
C ASP A 87 3.98 12.10 14.09
N GLN A 88 4.53 11.69 15.24
CA GLN A 88 5.26 10.44 15.33
C GLN A 88 4.32 9.25 15.06
N LEU A 89 4.72 8.35 14.16
CA LEU A 89 4.00 7.10 13.90
C LEU A 89 4.12 6.16 15.12
N LEU A 90 3.00 5.87 15.78
CA LEU A 90 2.93 4.94 16.92
C LEU A 90 2.42 3.57 16.52
N GLY A 91 1.47 3.52 15.59
CA GLY A 91 0.84 2.28 15.16
C GLY A 91 -0.23 2.50 14.10
N ILE A 92 -0.97 1.43 13.81
CA ILE A 92 -2.12 1.46 12.91
C ILE A 92 -3.31 0.73 13.54
N ILE A 93 -4.51 1.10 13.12
CA ILE A 93 -5.75 0.39 13.42
C ILE A 93 -6.40 0.05 12.09
N THR A 94 -6.73 -1.22 11.89
CA THR A 94 -7.44 -1.71 10.70
C THR A 94 -8.85 -2.15 11.05
N ASP A 95 -9.73 -2.27 10.05
CA ASP A 95 -11.06 -2.86 10.23
C ASP A 95 -10.99 -4.27 10.86
N GLY A 96 -9.94 -5.04 10.51
CA GLY A 96 -9.69 -6.35 11.09
C GLY A 96 -9.36 -6.29 12.58
N ASP A 97 -8.63 -5.26 13.05
CA ASP A 97 -8.32 -5.06 14.46
C ASP A 97 -9.60 -4.74 15.26
N LEU A 98 -10.42 -3.83 14.71
CA LEU A 98 -11.70 -3.48 15.34
C LEU A 98 -12.64 -4.68 15.44
N ARG A 99 -12.73 -5.50 14.40
CA ARG A 99 -13.53 -6.72 14.38
C ARG A 99 -13.06 -7.70 15.46
N ARG A 100 -11.75 -7.95 15.55
CA ARG A 100 -11.16 -8.81 16.59
C ARG A 100 -11.41 -8.31 18.01
N LEU A 101 -11.44 -6.98 18.22
CA LEU A 101 -11.77 -6.41 19.53
C LEU A 101 -13.23 -6.65 19.92
N ILE A 102 -14.15 -6.51 18.95
CA ILE A 102 -15.59 -6.79 19.17
C ILE A 102 -15.82 -8.28 19.48
N GLU A 103 -15.17 -9.18 18.75
CA GLU A 103 -15.25 -10.64 18.98
C GLU A 103 -14.80 -11.04 20.40
N LYS A 104 -13.78 -10.37 20.93
CA LYS A 104 -13.29 -10.60 22.31
C LYS A 104 -14.22 -10.04 23.37
N LYS A 105 -15.39 -9.48 23.02
CA LYS A 105 -16.38 -8.87 23.93
C LYS A 105 -15.78 -7.83 24.87
N LYS A 106 -14.70 -7.18 24.49
CA LYS A 106 -14.15 -6.04 25.24
C LYS A 106 -15.09 -4.84 25.09
N ASP A 107 -15.29 -4.12 26.17
CA ASP A 107 -15.97 -2.82 26.13
C ASP A 107 -15.06 -1.80 25.43
N ILE A 108 -15.24 -1.67 24.11
CA ILE A 108 -14.45 -0.77 23.28
C ILE A 108 -14.82 0.71 23.46
N SER A 109 -15.96 0.99 24.14
CA SER A 109 -16.45 2.37 24.33
C SER A 109 -15.48 3.24 25.15
N LYS A 110 -14.70 2.60 26.04
CA LYS A 110 -13.69 3.26 26.88
C LYS A 110 -12.26 3.16 26.34
N SER A 111 -12.06 2.41 25.25
CA SER A 111 -10.74 2.21 24.66
C SER A 111 -10.29 3.44 23.91
N ARG A 112 -9.00 3.71 23.96
CA ARG A 112 -8.33 4.75 23.17
C ARG A 112 -7.60 4.13 21.99
N ALA A 113 -7.27 4.94 20.99
CA ALA A 113 -6.56 4.46 19.80
C ALA A 113 -5.29 3.68 20.15
N LYS A 114 -4.51 4.14 21.12
CA LYS A 114 -3.32 3.42 21.62
C LYS A 114 -3.58 2.04 22.19
N ASP A 115 -4.80 1.78 22.72
CA ASP A 115 -5.18 0.48 23.29
C ASP A 115 -5.66 -0.50 22.21
N MET A 116 -5.97 0.00 21.01
CA MET A 116 -6.55 -0.74 19.90
C MET A 116 -5.54 -0.98 18.77
N MET A 117 -4.48 -0.18 18.71
CA MET A 117 -3.52 -0.20 17.59
C MET A 117 -2.61 -1.43 17.59
N ALA A 118 -2.20 -1.85 16.43
CA ALA A 118 -1.03 -2.68 16.21
C ALA A 118 0.21 -1.77 16.16
N SER A 119 1.17 -2.02 17.05
CA SER A 119 2.45 -1.30 17.07
C SER A 119 3.36 -1.78 15.94
N HIS A 120 4.31 -0.94 15.53
CA HIS A 120 5.32 -1.26 14.52
C HIS A 120 4.71 -1.66 13.17
N PRO A 121 3.93 -0.76 12.55
CA PRO A 121 3.38 -0.99 11.21
C PRO A 121 4.52 -1.20 10.20
N LYS A 122 4.24 -1.93 9.13
CA LYS A 122 5.19 -2.07 8.03
C LYS A 122 5.26 -0.75 7.28
N THR A 123 6.49 -0.31 7.03
CA THR A 123 6.80 0.94 6.33
C THR A 123 7.53 0.70 5.03
N ILE A 124 7.52 1.69 4.15
CA ILE A 124 8.22 1.68 2.87
C ILE A 124 8.64 3.12 2.52
N LEU A 125 9.70 3.28 1.73
CA LEU A 125 10.12 4.58 1.20
C LEU A 125 9.37 4.89 -0.09
N LYS A 126 9.10 6.16 -0.37
CA LYS A 126 8.33 6.60 -1.54
C LYS A 126 8.98 6.31 -2.89
N ASP A 127 10.32 6.30 -2.95
CA ASP A 127 11.13 6.00 -4.13
C ASP A 127 11.25 4.50 -4.43
N THR A 128 10.56 3.66 -3.67
CA THR A 128 10.51 2.21 -3.89
C THR A 128 9.53 1.87 -5.02
N LEU A 129 9.84 0.85 -5.82
CA LEU A 129 8.93 0.33 -6.85
C LEU A 129 7.62 -0.18 -6.23
N ALA A 130 6.48 0.17 -6.83
CA ALA A 130 5.17 -0.29 -6.39
C ALA A 130 5.03 -1.83 -6.43
N ALA A 131 5.69 -2.50 -7.37
CA ALA A 131 5.77 -3.96 -7.42
C ALA A 131 6.43 -4.57 -6.16
N LYS A 132 7.44 -3.89 -5.58
CA LYS A 132 8.06 -4.32 -4.31
C LYS A 132 7.09 -4.12 -3.14
N ALA A 133 6.29 -3.04 -3.15
CA ALA A 133 5.25 -2.84 -2.13
C ALA A 133 4.24 -4.00 -2.11
N VAL A 134 3.79 -4.47 -3.28
CA VAL A 134 2.90 -5.64 -3.39
C VAL A 134 3.53 -6.87 -2.77
N ARG A 135 4.80 -7.14 -3.06
CA ARG A 135 5.50 -8.29 -2.47
C ARG A 135 5.52 -8.23 -0.94
N ILE A 136 5.85 -7.07 -0.37
CA ILE A 136 5.83 -6.89 1.09
C ILE A 136 4.41 -7.11 1.64
N MET A 137 3.38 -6.60 0.96
CA MET A 137 1.99 -6.80 1.37
C MET A 137 1.60 -8.28 1.35
N GLN A 138 2.01 -9.03 0.33
CA GLN A 138 1.76 -10.47 0.22
C GLN A 138 2.49 -11.26 1.30
N ASP A 139 3.79 -11.02 1.50
CA ASP A 139 4.62 -11.72 2.48
C ASP A 139 4.09 -11.55 3.91
N HIS A 140 3.44 -10.42 4.19
CA HIS A 140 2.89 -10.10 5.52
C HIS A 140 1.37 -10.24 5.61
N SER A 141 0.69 -10.63 4.53
CA SER A 141 -0.79 -10.72 4.45
C SER A 141 -1.49 -9.42 4.88
N ILE A 142 -0.99 -8.29 4.40
CA ILE A 142 -1.52 -6.94 4.65
C ILE A 142 -1.87 -6.25 3.33
N THR A 143 -2.73 -5.24 3.38
CA THR A 143 -3.21 -4.50 2.20
C THR A 143 -2.72 -3.07 2.12
N SER A 144 -1.96 -2.61 3.13
CA SER A 144 -1.49 -1.23 3.19
C SER A 144 -0.09 -1.16 3.80
N LEU A 145 0.69 -0.18 3.35
CA LEU A 145 1.99 0.16 3.92
C LEU A 145 2.02 1.66 4.23
N VAL A 146 2.63 2.02 5.35
CA VAL A 146 2.88 3.42 5.68
C VAL A 146 4.11 3.89 4.92
N VAL A 147 3.99 4.98 4.18
CA VAL A 147 5.13 5.58 3.47
C VAL A 147 5.81 6.57 4.41
N VAL A 148 7.09 6.36 4.61
CA VAL A 148 7.93 7.22 5.47
C VAL A 148 9.17 7.70 4.72
N ASN A 149 9.77 8.76 5.21
CA ASN A 149 11.09 9.19 4.76
C ASN A 149 12.21 8.54 5.59
N ASP A 150 13.47 8.90 5.30
CA ASP A 150 14.65 8.39 6.00
C ASP A 150 14.66 8.72 7.51
N ASP A 151 14.02 9.83 7.90
CA ASP A 151 13.82 10.24 9.29
C ASP A 151 12.64 9.53 9.98
N GLN A 152 12.02 8.53 9.34
CA GLN A 152 10.82 7.81 9.82
C GLN A 152 9.58 8.70 10.00
N LYS A 153 9.52 9.85 9.33
CA LYS A 153 8.33 10.71 9.30
C LYS A 153 7.33 10.23 8.27
N ILE A 154 6.05 10.31 8.59
CA ILE A 154 4.96 9.90 7.71
C ILE A 154 4.90 10.85 6.51
N GLU A 155 5.03 10.30 5.30
CA GLU A 155 4.82 11.02 4.03
C GLU A 155 3.51 10.61 3.35
N GLY A 156 3.06 9.36 3.56
CA GLY A 156 1.86 8.86 2.90
C GLY A 156 1.42 7.49 3.39
N ILE A 157 0.48 6.94 2.64
CA ILE A 157 0.03 5.56 2.76
C ILE A 157 -0.24 5.00 1.36
N ILE A 158 0.19 3.78 1.09
CA ILE A 158 -0.12 3.09 -0.15
C ILE A 158 -1.01 1.89 0.14
N HIS A 159 -2.06 1.74 -0.66
CA HIS A 159 -3.01 0.64 -0.55
C HIS A 159 -2.93 -0.29 -1.76
N LEU A 160 -3.05 -1.59 -1.54
CA LEU A 160 -2.97 -2.62 -2.59
C LEU A 160 -3.93 -2.36 -3.76
N HIS A 161 -5.15 -1.88 -3.46
CA HIS A 161 -6.15 -1.59 -4.49
C HIS A 161 -5.66 -0.54 -5.51
N ASP A 162 -4.93 0.47 -5.06
CA ASP A 162 -4.44 1.53 -5.95
C ASP A 162 -3.34 1.00 -6.88
N ILE A 163 -2.49 0.11 -6.38
CA ILE A 163 -1.46 -0.57 -7.18
C ILE A 163 -2.11 -1.48 -8.24
N LEU A 164 -3.14 -2.25 -7.85
CA LEU A 164 -3.89 -3.10 -8.78
C LEU A 164 -4.61 -2.26 -9.83
N LYS A 165 -5.24 -1.16 -9.45
CA LYS A 165 -5.93 -0.24 -10.35
C LYS A 165 -4.98 0.42 -11.36
N ALA A 166 -3.75 0.69 -10.95
CA ALA A 166 -2.70 1.21 -11.83
C ALA A 166 -2.14 0.15 -12.81
N GLY A 167 -2.50 -1.13 -12.65
CA GLY A 167 -2.07 -2.22 -13.52
C GLY A 167 -0.57 -2.54 -13.41
N VAL A 168 0.00 -2.40 -12.20
CA VAL A 168 1.40 -2.73 -11.91
C VAL A 168 1.58 -4.26 -11.74
N VAL A 169 0.52 -4.97 -11.35
CA VAL A 169 0.49 -6.42 -11.15
C VAL A 169 -0.80 -7.01 -11.67
#